data_9dd3158a407d2760c61057e103a42608
#
_entry.id   9dd3158a407d2760c61057e103a42608
#
_cell.length_a   1.000
_cell.length_b   1.000
_cell.length_c   1.000
_cell.angle_alpha   90.00
_cell.angle_beta   90.00
_cell.angle_gamma   90.00
#
_symmetry.space_group_name_H-M   'P 1'
#
loop_
_entity.id
_entity.type
_entity.pdbx_description
1 polymer ?
#
loop_
_entity_poly.entity_id
_entity_poly.type
_entity_poly.pdbx_seq_one_letter_code
_entity_poly.pdbx_strand_id
1 'polypeptide(L)'
;VKNGGKYDGALGVICAIAAAGSLYAELGKPKKSVEVVAFCEEEGSRFLSGYLGSRYLVGQLSENAMQERDANGITVSEALQHAGFSGKGMQKSPQMQDIERFIELHIEQGGVLEQSGEQVGLVTSIVGLLIGKITIEGHQNHAGTTPMHLRKDPVTRAAQFITEMNQWAMAYGEAVTCTFGEIQVFPNKSNVIAGSVSLSFDIRSTSPAILQEAQTRIKSLQQEEDGFRYTLEFAAPDAPAPRFLSWKKFPYDFS
;
A
#
# COMPACT_ATOMS: atom_id res chain seq x y z
N VAL A 1 5.77 10.77 -5.47
CA VAL A 1 5.09 11.16 -4.23
C VAL A 1 5.61 12.50 -3.75
N LYS A 2 4.73 13.42 -3.37
CA LYS A 2 5.13 14.73 -2.82
C LYS A 2 5.89 14.49 -1.50
N ASN A 3 7.13 15.00 -1.44
CA ASN A 3 8.06 14.77 -0.32
C ASN A 3 8.48 13.29 -0.11
N GLY A 4 8.43 12.46 -1.14
CA GLY A 4 8.96 11.11 -1.12
C GLY A 4 10.47 11.04 -0.90
N GLY A 5 10.97 9.89 -0.48
CA GLY A 5 12.40 9.65 -0.27
C GLY A 5 13.18 9.76 -1.58
N LYS A 6 14.32 10.46 -1.55
CA LYS A 6 15.16 10.68 -2.74
C LYS A 6 15.74 9.41 -3.38
N TYR A 7 15.75 8.31 -2.65
CA TYR A 7 16.24 7.01 -3.11
C TYR A 7 15.13 6.06 -3.52
N ASP A 8 13.89 6.34 -3.12
CA ASP A 8 12.74 5.51 -3.42
C ASP A 8 12.44 5.55 -4.92
N GLY A 9 12.41 4.37 -5.56
CA GLY A 9 12.30 4.21 -7.01
C GLY A 9 13.56 4.60 -7.77
N ALA A 10 14.10 5.82 -7.57
CA ALA A 10 15.23 6.35 -8.34
C ALA A 10 16.51 5.53 -8.19
N LEU A 11 16.81 5.01 -6.98
CA LEU A 11 18.02 4.21 -6.74
C LEU A 11 17.99 2.93 -7.58
N GLY A 12 16.85 2.24 -7.63
CA GLY A 12 16.69 1.00 -8.39
C GLY A 12 16.99 1.20 -9.88
N VAL A 13 16.46 2.27 -10.49
CA VAL A 13 16.70 2.59 -11.89
C VAL A 13 18.19 2.92 -12.16
N ILE A 14 18.78 3.77 -11.32
CA ILE A 14 20.19 4.20 -11.48
C ILE A 14 21.13 3.00 -11.31
N CYS A 15 20.90 2.16 -10.30
CA CYS A 15 21.70 0.96 -10.07
C CYS A 15 21.56 -0.06 -11.20
N ALA A 16 20.37 -0.22 -11.76
CA ALA A 16 20.16 -1.11 -12.90
C ALA A 16 20.93 -0.64 -14.14
N ILE A 17 20.92 0.68 -14.43
CA ILE A 17 21.72 1.26 -15.53
C ILE A 17 23.22 1.05 -15.27
N ALA A 18 23.70 1.37 -14.07
CA ALA A 18 25.11 1.23 -13.72
C ALA A 18 25.57 -0.23 -13.81
N ALA A 19 24.80 -1.15 -13.26
CA ALA A 19 25.11 -2.59 -13.30
C ALA A 19 25.15 -3.13 -14.73
N ALA A 20 24.16 -2.78 -15.56
CA ALA A 20 24.13 -3.19 -16.97
C ALA A 20 25.35 -2.62 -17.74
N GLY A 21 25.72 -1.36 -17.49
CA GLY A 21 26.89 -0.73 -18.10
C GLY A 21 28.22 -1.38 -17.68
N SER A 22 28.40 -1.66 -16.38
CA SER A 22 29.59 -2.33 -15.85
C SER A 22 29.73 -3.74 -16.43
N LEU A 23 28.65 -4.53 -16.40
CA LEU A 23 28.66 -5.90 -16.95
C LEU A 23 28.97 -5.90 -18.44
N TYR A 24 28.44 -4.94 -19.20
CA TYR A 24 28.75 -4.82 -20.63
C TYR A 24 30.22 -4.47 -20.86
N ALA A 25 30.80 -3.58 -20.05
CA ALA A 25 32.20 -3.19 -20.14
C ALA A 25 33.15 -4.35 -19.80
N GLU A 26 32.80 -5.17 -18.80
CA GLU A 26 33.65 -6.27 -18.32
C GLU A 26 33.50 -7.56 -19.16
N LEU A 27 32.25 -7.89 -19.53
CA LEU A 27 31.93 -9.19 -20.14
C LEU A 27 31.57 -9.06 -21.63
N GLY A 28 31.46 -7.86 -22.17
CA GLY A 28 31.03 -7.60 -23.53
C GLY A 28 29.51 -7.80 -23.75
N LYS A 29 29.14 -8.00 -25.01
CA LYS A 29 27.72 -8.11 -25.40
C LYS A 29 27.04 -9.33 -24.76
N PRO A 30 25.93 -9.15 -24.05
CA PRO A 30 25.20 -10.25 -23.44
C PRO A 30 24.58 -11.18 -24.48
N LYS A 31 24.43 -12.46 -24.15
CA LYS A 31 23.78 -13.46 -25.03
C LYS A 31 22.28 -13.23 -25.20
N LYS A 32 21.64 -12.58 -24.22
CA LYS A 32 20.22 -12.21 -24.21
C LYS A 32 20.10 -10.72 -24.00
N SER A 33 19.04 -10.13 -24.49
CA SER A 33 18.77 -8.69 -24.28
C SER A 33 18.59 -8.39 -22.80
N VAL A 34 19.18 -7.28 -22.37
CA VAL A 34 18.99 -6.70 -21.03
C VAL A 34 18.31 -5.36 -21.23
N GLU A 35 17.16 -5.19 -20.60
CA GLU A 35 16.39 -3.96 -20.65
C GLU A 35 16.30 -3.37 -19.25
N VAL A 36 16.57 -2.08 -19.12
CA VAL A 36 16.34 -1.33 -17.88
C VAL A 36 15.05 -0.55 -18.06
N VAL A 37 14.09 -0.80 -17.17
CA VAL A 37 12.76 -0.21 -17.25
C VAL A 37 12.54 0.71 -16.06
N ALA A 38 12.17 1.97 -16.33
CA ALA A 38 11.68 2.90 -15.33
C ALA A 38 10.16 3.03 -15.48
N PHE A 39 9.42 2.54 -14.50
CA PHE A 39 7.97 2.65 -14.49
C PHE A 39 7.52 4.05 -14.07
N CYS A 40 6.50 4.59 -14.74
CA CYS A 40 5.88 5.84 -14.34
C CYS A 40 4.57 5.56 -13.56
N GLU A 41 4.17 6.50 -12.69
CA GLU A 41 2.93 6.43 -11.87
C GLU A 41 2.80 5.11 -11.11
N GLU A 42 3.89 4.67 -10.50
CA GLU A 42 3.89 3.48 -9.65
C GLU A 42 3.08 3.74 -8.38
N GLU A 43 3.31 4.87 -7.72
CA GLU A 43 2.75 5.28 -6.43
C GLU A 43 1.32 5.88 -6.52
N GLY A 44 0.76 6.05 -7.72
CA GLY A 44 -0.53 6.71 -7.87
C GLY A 44 -0.51 8.17 -7.45
N SER A 45 0.60 8.88 -7.69
CA SER A 45 0.79 10.24 -7.19
C SER A 45 -0.03 11.30 -7.94
N ARG A 46 -0.33 11.09 -9.19
CA ARG A 46 -1.16 11.93 -10.03
C ARG A 46 -2.52 11.30 -10.31
N PHE A 47 -2.53 10.00 -10.59
CA PHE A 47 -3.72 9.19 -10.84
C PHE A 47 -3.87 8.15 -9.73
N LEU A 48 -5.08 7.96 -9.20
CA LEU A 48 -5.32 7.13 -8.02
C LEU A 48 -5.03 5.63 -8.22
N SER A 49 -5.16 5.14 -9.46
CA SER A 49 -4.83 3.76 -9.79
C SER A 49 -3.33 3.57 -9.99
N GLY A 50 -2.56 3.43 -8.93
CA GLY A 50 -1.11 3.17 -8.98
C GLY A 50 -0.71 2.03 -9.93
N TYR A 51 0.60 1.81 -10.10
CA TYR A 51 1.18 0.79 -10.98
C TYR A 51 0.87 0.96 -12.47
N LEU A 52 0.61 2.18 -12.95
CA LEU A 52 0.17 2.42 -14.31
C LEU A 52 1.15 1.85 -15.35
N GLY A 53 2.45 2.12 -15.17
CA GLY A 53 3.50 1.66 -16.09
C GLY A 53 3.66 0.14 -16.09
N SER A 54 3.71 -0.49 -14.94
CA SER A 54 3.87 -1.94 -14.82
C SER A 54 2.62 -2.71 -15.27
N ARG A 55 1.42 -2.21 -14.96
CA ARG A 55 0.15 -2.77 -15.48
C ARG A 55 0.07 -2.70 -17.00
N TYR A 56 0.59 -1.61 -17.59
CA TYR A 56 0.71 -1.51 -19.03
C TYR A 56 1.64 -2.58 -19.59
N LEU A 57 2.85 -2.72 -18.99
CA LEU A 57 3.85 -3.70 -19.43
C LEU A 57 3.30 -5.13 -19.43
N VAL A 58 2.51 -5.50 -18.42
CA VAL A 58 1.93 -6.85 -18.29
C VAL A 58 0.58 -7.01 -19.00
N GLY A 59 0.12 -5.99 -19.76
CA GLY A 59 -1.14 -6.05 -20.50
C GLY A 59 -2.39 -6.03 -19.61
N GLN A 60 -2.28 -5.55 -18.37
CA GLN A 60 -3.40 -5.46 -17.40
C GLN A 60 -3.98 -4.06 -17.26
N LEU A 61 -3.58 -3.12 -18.10
CA LEU A 61 -4.16 -1.79 -18.10
C LEU A 61 -5.52 -1.81 -18.80
N SER A 62 -6.59 -1.50 -18.06
CA SER A 62 -7.94 -1.43 -18.61
C SER A 62 -8.17 -0.13 -19.39
N GLU A 63 -9.13 -0.13 -20.31
CA GLU A 63 -9.54 1.09 -21.00
C GLU A 63 -10.04 2.17 -20.02
N ASN A 64 -10.69 1.75 -18.92
CA ASN A 64 -11.15 2.66 -17.87
C ASN A 64 -9.99 3.39 -17.18
N ALA A 65 -8.82 2.76 -17.02
CA ALA A 65 -7.65 3.40 -16.44
C ALA A 65 -7.16 4.58 -17.30
N MET A 66 -7.33 4.53 -18.62
CA MET A 66 -6.97 5.62 -19.51
C MET A 66 -7.90 6.83 -19.38
N GLN A 67 -9.10 6.64 -18.84
CA GLN A 67 -10.11 7.68 -18.60
C GLN A 67 -10.08 8.22 -17.17
N GLU A 68 -9.24 7.66 -16.31
CA GLU A 68 -9.05 8.18 -14.95
C GLU A 68 -8.55 9.61 -14.99
N ARG A 69 -9.07 10.46 -14.10
CA ARG A 69 -8.78 11.89 -14.07
C ARG A 69 -7.94 12.26 -12.86
N ASP A 70 -6.98 13.14 -13.08
CA ASP A 70 -6.24 13.79 -12.00
C ASP A 70 -7.07 14.88 -11.29
N ALA A 71 -6.49 15.50 -10.28
CA ALA A 71 -7.14 16.58 -9.51
C ALA A 71 -7.54 17.81 -10.36
N ASN A 72 -6.98 17.96 -11.57
CA ASN A 72 -7.29 19.03 -12.52
C ASN A 72 -8.30 18.58 -13.60
N GLY A 73 -8.81 17.35 -13.53
CA GLY A 73 -9.74 16.79 -14.49
C GLY A 73 -9.08 16.27 -15.78
N ILE A 74 -7.75 16.23 -15.85
CA ILE A 74 -7.00 15.74 -17.01
C ILE A 74 -6.97 14.21 -16.97
N THR A 75 -7.35 13.54 -18.05
CA THR A 75 -7.28 12.07 -18.13
C THR A 75 -5.85 11.56 -18.33
N VAL A 76 -5.61 10.29 -18.00
CA VAL A 76 -4.33 9.62 -18.31
C VAL A 76 -4.00 9.74 -19.78
N SER A 77 -4.99 9.53 -20.67
CA SER A 77 -4.83 9.65 -22.12
C SER A 77 -4.39 11.06 -22.55
N GLU A 78 -5.04 12.10 -22.03
CA GLU A 78 -4.70 13.49 -22.30
C GLU A 78 -3.29 13.84 -21.76
N ALA A 79 -2.96 13.34 -20.56
CA ALA A 79 -1.64 13.55 -19.95
C ALA A 79 -0.51 12.92 -20.79
N LEU A 80 -0.72 11.72 -21.31
CA LEU A 80 0.23 11.08 -22.23
C LEU A 80 0.41 11.88 -23.52
N GLN A 81 -0.69 12.39 -24.12
CA GLN A 81 -0.63 13.23 -25.30
C GLN A 81 0.13 14.53 -25.04
N HIS A 82 -0.13 15.20 -23.91
CA HIS A 82 0.60 16.41 -23.51
C HIS A 82 2.10 16.15 -23.30
N ALA A 83 2.47 14.94 -22.89
CA ALA A 83 3.86 14.51 -22.75
C ALA A 83 4.51 14.06 -24.08
N GLY A 84 3.79 14.15 -25.21
CA GLY A 84 4.28 13.79 -26.54
C GLY A 84 4.11 12.31 -26.91
N PHE A 85 3.41 11.52 -26.09
CA PHE A 85 3.08 10.14 -26.39
C PHE A 85 1.74 10.07 -27.12
N SER A 86 1.78 9.86 -28.44
CA SER A 86 0.59 9.90 -29.30
C SER A 86 -0.36 8.71 -29.19
N GLY A 87 -0.11 7.77 -28.29
CA GLY A 87 -0.85 6.52 -28.20
C GLY A 87 -0.70 5.58 -29.40
N LYS A 88 -0.20 6.09 -30.53
CA LYS A 88 0.01 5.29 -31.76
C LYS A 88 1.23 4.36 -31.68
N GLY A 89 2.07 4.52 -30.67
CA GLY A 89 3.22 3.70 -30.39
C GLY A 89 3.04 2.71 -29.25
N MET A 90 1.81 2.45 -28.85
CA MET A 90 1.48 1.30 -27.98
C MET A 90 1.68 0.00 -28.77
N GLN A 91 2.88 -0.13 -29.42
CA GLN A 91 3.32 -1.39 -29.96
C GLN A 91 3.44 -2.36 -28.79
N LYS A 92 3.00 -3.57 -29.04
CA LYS A 92 3.00 -4.70 -28.12
C LYS A 92 4.16 -4.58 -27.14
N SER A 93 3.85 -4.30 -25.88
CA SER A 93 4.73 -4.59 -24.76
C SER A 93 5.38 -5.96 -25.01
N PRO A 94 6.66 -6.17 -24.73
CA PRO A 94 7.24 -7.50 -24.79
C PRO A 94 6.28 -8.43 -24.07
N GLN A 95 5.89 -9.51 -24.74
CA GLN A 95 4.93 -10.42 -24.12
C GLN A 95 5.60 -10.96 -22.86
N MET A 96 4.89 -11.03 -21.74
CA MET A 96 5.44 -11.53 -20.47
C MET A 96 6.18 -12.87 -20.63
N GLN A 97 5.77 -13.68 -21.61
CA GLN A 97 6.43 -14.93 -21.97
C GLN A 97 7.85 -14.77 -22.54
N ASP A 98 8.20 -13.58 -23.05
CA ASP A 98 9.53 -13.28 -23.59
C ASP A 98 10.49 -12.82 -22.50
N ILE A 99 9.98 -12.49 -21.29
CA ILE A 99 10.78 -12.09 -20.14
C ILE A 99 11.22 -13.34 -19.38
N GLU A 100 12.51 -13.64 -19.46
CA GLU A 100 13.07 -14.79 -18.74
C GLU A 100 13.27 -14.51 -17.26
N ARG A 101 13.69 -13.29 -16.91
CA ARG A 101 13.97 -12.86 -15.54
C ARG A 101 13.64 -11.37 -15.37
N PHE A 102 13.12 -11.05 -14.20
CA PHE A 102 12.92 -9.69 -13.73
C PHE A 102 13.68 -9.53 -12.41
N ILE A 103 14.47 -8.46 -12.31
CA ILE A 103 15.24 -8.12 -11.10
C ILE A 103 14.94 -6.68 -10.77
N GLU A 104 14.59 -6.41 -9.52
CA GLU A 104 14.35 -5.08 -9.02
C GLU A 104 15.16 -4.87 -7.73
N LEU A 105 15.97 -3.81 -7.72
CA LEU A 105 16.63 -3.33 -6.52
C LEU A 105 15.77 -2.26 -5.88
N HIS A 106 15.40 -2.45 -4.64
CA HIS A 106 14.58 -1.51 -3.89
C HIS A 106 15.22 -1.18 -2.54
N ILE A 107 15.00 0.00 -2.00
CA ILE A 107 15.34 0.31 -0.61
C ILE A 107 14.43 -0.48 0.32
N GLU A 108 14.88 -0.78 1.54
CA GLU A 108 14.10 -1.58 2.49
C GLU A 108 12.79 -0.89 2.91
N GLN A 109 12.75 0.43 2.94
CA GLN A 109 11.66 1.23 3.53
C GLN A 109 11.37 0.88 5.00
N GLY A 110 12.34 0.32 5.69
CA GLY A 110 12.27 -0.15 7.07
C GLY A 110 13.64 -0.13 7.73
N GLY A 111 13.75 -0.67 8.92
CA GLY A 111 14.98 -0.67 9.71
C GLY A 111 15.49 -2.06 10.10
N VAL A 112 14.98 -3.13 9.50
CA VAL A 112 15.33 -4.51 9.88
C VAL A 112 16.74 -4.85 9.44
N LEU A 113 17.10 -4.57 8.18
CA LEU A 113 18.44 -4.79 7.66
C LEU A 113 19.46 -3.88 8.35
N GLU A 114 19.11 -2.62 8.59
CA GLU A 114 19.96 -1.68 9.32
C GLU A 114 20.27 -2.19 10.74
N GLN A 115 19.25 -2.63 11.48
CA GLN A 115 19.39 -3.15 12.84
C GLN A 115 20.19 -4.45 12.90
N SER A 116 20.07 -5.31 11.89
CA SER A 116 20.84 -6.56 11.78
C SER A 116 22.25 -6.36 11.22
N GLY A 117 22.57 -5.17 10.70
CA GLY A 117 23.85 -4.86 10.05
C GLY A 117 24.00 -5.47 8.65
N GLU A 118 22.90 -5.93 8.05
CA GLU A 118 22.90 -6.53 6.72
C GLU A 118 22.83 -5.44 5.64
N GLN A 119 23.58 -5.63 4.55
CA GLN A 119 23.61 -4.66 3.45
C GLN A 119 22.54 -4.93 2.39
N VAL A 120 22.13 -6.17 2.23
CA VAL A 120 21.18 -6.62 1.21
C VAL A 120 20.30 -7.72 1.78
N GLY A 121 19.00 -7.64 1.52
CA GLY A 121 18.04 -8.67 1.83
C GLY A 121 17.39 -9.23 0.56
N LEU A 122 17.10 -10.52 0.56
CA LEU A 122 16.35 -11.15 -0.52
C LEU A 122 14.88 -11.22 -0.13
N VAL A 123 14.02 -10.53 -0.90
CA VAL A 123 12.58 -10.54 -0.66
C VAL A 123 12.01 -11.92 -0.99
N THR A 124 11.39 -12.56 -0.01
CA THR A 124 10.80 -13.90 -0.15
C THR A 124 9.29 -13.88 -0.37
N SER A 125 8.63 -12.76 0.00
CA SER A 125 7.18 -12.60 -0.15
C SER A 125 6.81 -11.11 -0.16
N ILE A 126 5.64 -10.82 -0.73
CA ILE A 126 5.03 -9.50 -0.68
C ILE A 126 3.80 -9.58 0.22
N VAL A 127 3.66 -8.63 1.13
CA VAL A 127 2.52 -8.58 2.05
C VAL A 127 1.21 -8.31 1.31
N GLY A 128 0.14 -8.94 1.77
CA GLY A 128 -1.21 -8.52 1.44
C GLY A 128 -1.62 -7.32 2.29
N LEU A 129 -2.60 -6.57 1.81
CA LEU A 129 -3.08 -5.32 2.41
C LEU A 129 -4.56 -5.44 2.77
N LEU A 130 -4.92 -4.97 3.95
CA LEU A 130 -6.29 -4.71 4.36
C LEU A 130 -6.36 -3.25 4.82
N ILE A 131 -6.86 -2.40 3.94
CA ILE A 131 -6.90 -0.94 4.16
C ILE A 131 -8.36 -0.49 4.16
N GLY A 132 -8.66 0.49 5.00
CA GLY A 132 -9.99 1.06 5.03
C GLY A 132 -10.17 2.12 6.08
N LYS A 133 -11.43 2.42 6.37
CA LYS A 133 -11.87 3.44 7.30
C LYS A 133 -13.00 2.93 8.18
N ILE A 134 -12.98 3.34 9.44
CA ILE A 134 -14.04 3.08 10.42
C ILE A 134 -14.56 4.42 10.89
N THR A 135 -15.86 4.64 10.80
CA THR A 135 -16.52 5.77 11.45
C THR A 135 -17.37 5.24 12.59
N ILE A 136 -17.14 5.80 13.80
CA ILE A 136 -17.88 5.47 15.02
C ILE A 136 -18.71 6.70 15.40
N GLU A 137 -20.02 6.56 15.42
CA GLU A 137 -20.94 7.60 15.83
C GLU A 137 -21.45 7.30 17.25
N GLY A 138 -21.40 8.33 18.11
CA GLY A 138 -21.89 8.30 19.47
C GLY A 138 -22.89 9.42 19.74
N HIS A 139 -22.92 9.92 20.97
CA HIS A 139 -23.81 11.03 21.36
C HIS A 139 -23.02 12.25 21.78
N GLN A 140 -23.06 13.29 20.93
CA GLN A 140 -22.48 14.59 21.26
C GLN A 140 -23.21 15.23 22.43
N ASN A 141 -22.46 15.71 23.43
CA ASN A 141 -23.03 16.37 24.58
C ASN A 141 -22.00 17.29 25.29
N HIS A 142 -22.41 18.03 26.29
CA HIS A 142 -21.54 18.90 27.07
C HIS A 142 -20.60 18.10 27.98
N ALA A 143 -19.29 18.34 27.89
CA ALA A 143 -18.30 17.56 28.63
C ALA A 143 -18.37 17.68 30.15
N GLY A 144 -18.75 18.86 30.67
CA GLY A 144 -18.77 19.12 32.11
C GLY A 144 -20.06 18.69 32.84
N THR A 145 -21.19 18.57 32.11
CA THR A 145 -22.49 18.28 32.72
C THR A 145 -23.03 16.89 32.45
N THR A 146 -22.39 16.13 31.57
CA THR A 146 -22.82 14.77 31.26
C THR A 146 -22.05 13.76 32.12
N PRO A 147 -22.74 13.07 33.07
CA PRO A 147 -22.11 12.02 33.89
C PRO A 147 -21.49 10.90 33.06
N MET A 148 -20.41 10.28 33.54
CA MET A 148 -19.65 9.27 32.81
C MET A 148 -20.53 8.07 32.34
N HIS A 149 -21.42 7.60 33.19
CA HIS A 149 -22.29 6.45 32.90
C HIS A 149 -23.38 6.72 31.84
N LEU A 150 -23.64 7.99 31.49
CA LEU A 150 -24.58 8.39 30.45
C LEU A 150 -23.90 8.70 29.10
N ARG A 151 -22.56 8.64 29.05
CA ARG A 151 -21.81 8.99 27.86
C ARG A 151 -21.82 7.86 26.83
N LYS A 152 -21.98 8.25 25.57
CA LYS A 152 -21.66 7.46 24.39
C LYS A 152 -20.57 8.22 23.62
N ASP A 153 -19.36 8.15 24.15
CA ASP A 153 -18.21 8.90 23.65
C ASP A 153 -17.44 8.06 22.61
N PRO A 154 -17.53 8.39 21.31
CA PRO A 154 -16.88 7.62 20.25
C PRO A 154 -15.35 7.72 20.31
N VAL A 155 -14.77 8.74 20.97
CA VAL A 155 -13.31 8.83 21.17
C VAL A 155 -12.84 7.73 22.11
N THR A 156 -13.55 7.51 23.24
CA THR A 156 -13.23 6.44 24.17
C THR A 156 -13.38 5.07 23.50
N ARG A 157 -14.46 4.86 22.73
CA ARG A 157 -14.67 3.59 22.01
C ARG A 157 -13.59 3.35 20.94
N ALA A 158 -13.19 4.39 20.20
CA ALA A 158 -12.10 4.32 19.24
C ALA A 158 -10.76 3.94 19.90
N ALA A 159 -10.45 4.57 21.05
CA ALA A 159 -9.23 4.25 21.79
C ALA A 159 -9.18 2.79 22.28
N GLN A 160 -10.32 2.26 22.74
CA GLN A 160 -10.45 0.85 23.12
C GLN A 160 -10.18 -0.07 21.90
N PHE A 161 -10.84 0.20 20.77
CA PHE A 161 -10.67 -0.57 19.55
C PHE A 161 -9.23 -0.56 19.04
N ILE A 162 -8.58 0.61 19.02
CA ILE A 162 -7.17 0.73 18.64
C ILE A 162 -6.31 -0.13 19.55
N THR A 163 -6.57 -0.12 20.86
CA THR A 163 -5.81 -0.90 21.85
C THR A 163 -6.02 -2.41 21.63
N GLU A 164 -7.24 -2.84 21.41
CA GLU A 164 -7.59 -4.24 21.15
C GLU A 164 -6.90 -4.77 19.88
N MET A 165 -6.94 -3.99 18.79
CA MET A 165 -6.31 -4.36 17.54
C MET A 165 -4.78 -4.34 17.62
N ASN A 166 -4.20 -3.40 18.37
CA ASN A 166 -2.76 -3.37 18.62
C ASN A 166 -2.32 -4.61 19.41
N GLN A 167 -3.01 -4.96 20.50
CA GLN A 167 -2.73 -6.17 21.29
C GLN A 167 -2.85 -7.44 20.45
N TRP A 168 -3.88 -7.52 19.62
CA TRP A 168 -4.05 -8.62 18.69
C TRP A 168 -2.86 -8.73 17.72
N ALA A 169 -2.45 -7.62 17.11
CA ALA A 169 -1.32 -7.61 16.18
C ALA A 169 0.00 -8.02 16.88
N MET A 170 0.26 -7.50 18.08
CA MET A 170 1.45 -7.84 18.85
C MET A 170 1.54 -9.33 19.19
N ALA A 171 0.41 -10.04 19.35
CA ALA A 171 0.40 -11.47 19.59
C ALA A 171 0.92 -12.29 18.39
N TYR A 172 0.92 -11.74 17.19
CA TYR A 172 1.49 -12.35 15.98
C TYR A 172 2.95 -11.98 15.74
N GLY A 173 3.54 -11.08 16.54
CA GLY A 173 4.91 -10.62 16.38
C GLY A 173 5.14 -9.97 15.02
N GLU A 174 6.14 -10.46 14.27
CA GLU A 174 6.52 -9.91 12.96
C GLU A 174 5.59 -10.31 11.81
N ALA A 175 4.64 -11.20 12.05
CA ALA A 175 3.77 -11.72 10.98
C ALA A 175 2.69 -10.74 10.51
N VAL A 176 2.43 -9.65 11.26
CA VAL A 176 1.43 -8.64 10.94
C VAL A 176 1.86 -7.25 11.42
N THR A 177 1.52 -6.25 10.63
CA THR A 177 1.54 -4.85 11.07
C THR A 177 0.12 -4.30 11.08
N CYS A 178 -0.20 -3.44 12.06
CA CYS A 178 -1.51 -2.82 12.20
C CYS A 178 -1.33 -1.35 12.57
N THR A 179 -1.78 -0.46 11.70
CA THR A 179 -1.58 0.99 11.84
C THR A 179 -2.92 1.73 11.71
N PHE A 180 -3.15 2.69 12.60
CA PHE A 180 -4.23 3.66 12.51
C PHE A 180 -3.60 5.04 12.26
N GLY A 181 -3.38 5.37 10.97
CA GLY A 181 -2.58 6.53 10.57
C GLY A 181 -3.33 7.85 10.59
N GLU A 182 -4.67 7.83 10.47
CA GLU A 182 -5.52 9.02 10.51
C GLU A 182 -6.59 8.87 11.56
N ILE A 183 -6.78 9.93 12.38
CA ILE A 183 -7.85 10.02 13.37
C ILE A 183 -8.51 11.39 13.21
N GLN A 184 -9.79 11.42 12.92
CA GLN A 184 -10.59 12.63 12.80
C GLN A 184 -11.72 12.62 13.80
N VAL A 185 -11.82 13.66 14.60
CA VAL A 185 -12.84 13.80 15.66
C VAL A 185 -13.78 14.94 15.28
N PHE A 186 -15.07 14.75 15.40
CA PHE A 186 -16.06 15.81 15.20
C PHE A 186 -16.91 16.00 16.46
N PRO A 187 -17.11 17.25 16.91
CA PRO A 187 -16.70 18.55 16.36
C PRO A 187 -15.29 18.99 16.77
N ASN A 188 -14.49 18.17 17.42
CA ASN A 188 -13.11 18.43 17.86
C ASN A 188 -13.00 19.69 18.75
N LYS A 189 -13.79 19.73 19.81
CA LYS A 189 -13.85 20.80 20.82
C LYS A 189 -13.59 20.24 22.21
N SER A 190 -12.74 20.92 22.98
CA SER A 190 -12.30 20.45 24.31
C SER A 190 -13.40 20.32 25.36
N ASN A 191 -14.49 21.05 25.21
CA ASN A 191 -15.62 21.06 26.14
C ASN A 191 -16.86 20.31 25.63
N VAL A 192 -16.72 19.50 24.60
CA VAL A 192 -17.81 18.76 23.97
C VAL A 192 -17.40 17.28 23.83
N ILE A 193 -18.27 16.37 24.28
CA ILE A 193 -18.18 14.94 23.96
C ILE A 193 -18.39 14.81 22.45
N ALA A 194 -17.49 14.14 21.76
CA ALA A 194 -17.58 13.98 20.30
C ALA A 194 -18.88 13.33 19.85
N GLY A 195 -19.36 13.72 18.68
CA GLY A 195 -20.48 13.06 18.00
C GLY A 195 -20.00 11.90 17.13
N SER A 196 -18.82 12.02 16.54
CA SER A 196 -18.22 10.95 15.74
C SER A 196 -16.70 10.99 15.76
N VAL A 197 -16.11 9.82 15.51
CA VAL A 197 -14.68 9.62 15.24
C VAL A 197 -14.52 8.80 13.99
N SER A 198 -13.59 9.19 13.13
CA SER A 198 -13.20 8.42 11.96
C SER A 198 -11.73 8.02 12.04
N LEU A 199 -11.44 6.74 11.79
CA LEU A 199 -10.13 6.12 11.84
C LEU A 199 -9.79 5.49 10.49
N SER A 200 -8.58 5.72 9.94
CA SER A 200 -8.06 4.84 8.91
C SER A 200 -7.40 3.61 9.55
N PHE A 201 -7.41 2.48 8.85
CA PHE A 201 -6.61 1.31 9.20
C PHE A 201 -5.82 0.82 8.00
N ASP A 202 -4.57 0.39 8.27
CA ASP A 202 -3.67 -0.27 7.32
C ASP A 202 -3.09 -1.49 8.03
N ILE A 203 -3.53 -2.68 7.63
CA ILE A 203 -3.10 -3.96 8.20
C ILE A 203 -2.42 -4.77 7.10
N ARG A 204 -1.20 -5.24 7.39
CA ARG A 204 -0.37 -5.94 6.41
C ARG A 204 0.10 -7.27 6.97
N SER A 205 0.03 -8.31 6.15
CA SER A 205 0.55 -9.64 6.50
C SER A 205 0.85 -10.44 5.23
N THR A 206 1.82 -11.36 5.33
CA THR A 206 2.04 -12.38 4.29
C THR A 206 1.04 -13.54 4.40
N SER A 207 0.26 -13.62 5.48
CA SER A 207 -0.73 -14.67 5.72
C SER A 207 -2.15 -14.20 5.38
N PRO A 208 -2.82 -14.81 4.38
CA PRO A 208 -4.23 -14.53 4.08
C PRO A 208 -5.14 -14.80 5.27
N ALA A 209 -4.82 -15.80 6.10
CA ALA A 209 -5.63 -16.16 7.26
C ALA A 209 -5.63 -15.04 8.32
N ILE A 210 -4.48 -14.40 8.56
CA ILE A 210 -4.36 -13.28 9.49
C ILE A 210 -5.15 -12.07 8.98
N LEU A 211 -5.05 -11.75 7.68
CA LEU A 211 -5.83 -10.66 7.07
C LEU A 211 -7.34 -10.93 7.14
N GLN A 212 -7.76 -12.17 6.92
CA GLN A 212 -9.16 -12.57 7.05
C GLN A 212 -9.65 -12.46 8.51
N GLU A 213 -8.84 -12.84 9.48
CA GLU A 213 -9.14 -12.66 10.91
C GLU A 213 -9.28 -11.17 11.26
N ALA A 214 -8.32 -10.33 10.81
CA ALA A 214 -8.39 -8.88 10.99
C ALA A 214 -9.70 -8.30 10.43
N GLN A 215 -10.05 -8.69 9.20
CA GLN A 215 -11.30 -8.25 8.57
C GLN A 215 -12.53 -8.69 9.38
N THR A 216 -12.54 -9.91 9.90
CA THR A 216 -13.62 -10.44 10.72
C THR A 216 -13.75 -9.64 12.02
N ARG A 217 -12.64 -9.34 12.69
CA ARG A 217 -12.62 -8.51 13.92
C ARG A 217 -13.16 -7.09 13.65
N ILE A 218 -12.76 -6.47 12.55
CA ILE A 218 -13.28 -5.15 12.17
C ILE A 218 -14.79 -5.22 11.90
N LYS A 219 -15.25 -6.23 11.15
CA LYS A 219 -16.66 -6.40 10.82
C LYS A 219 -17.53 -6.72 12.05
N SER A 220 -16.98 -7.37 13.08
CA SER A 220 -17.73 -7.66 14.30
C SER A 220 -18.18 -6.42 15.06
N LEU A 221 -17.51 -5.27 14.90
CA LEU A 221 -17.94 -3.99 15.47
C LEU A 221 -19.39 -3.64 15.10
N GLN A 222 -19.82 -3.94 13.87
CA GLN A 222 -21.18 -3.63 13.42
C GLN A 222 -22.25 -4.50 14.11
N GLN A 223 -21.86 -5.56 14.80
CA GLN A 223 -22.73 -6.48 15.51
C GLN A 223 -22.80 -6.19 17.01
N GLU A 224 -22.02 -5.22 17.50
CA GLU A 224 -21.99 -4.85 18.90
C GLU A 224 -23.24 -4.03 19.27
N GLU A 225 -23.95 -4.46 20.32
CA GLU A 225 -25.12 -3.76 20.90
C GLU A 225 -24.67 -2.78 22.00
N ASP A 226 -23.60 -2.02 21.74
CA ASP A 226 -23.01 -1.10 22.71
C ASP A 226 -23.59 0.33 22.63
N GLY A 227 -24.52 0.55 21.71
CA GLY A 227 -25.19 1.83 21.48
C GLY A 227 -24.41 2.82 20.64
N PHE A 228 -23.33 2.38 19.96
CA PHE A 228 -22.67 3.12 18.90
C PHE A 228 -23.17 2.65 17.53
N ARG A 229 -22.96 3.50 16.52
CA ARG A 229 -23.15 3.14 15.12
C ARG A 229 -21.81 3.07 14.43
N TYR A 230 -21.55 1.99 13.69
CA TYR A 230 -20.32 1.77 12.97
C TYR A 230 -20.55 1.75 11.47
N THR A 231 -19.78 2.57 10.75
CA THR A 231 -19.70 2.53 9.28
C THR A 231 -18.30 2.08 8.89
N LEU A 232 -18.20 1.03 8.06
CA LEU A 232 -16.96 0.44 7.60
C LEU A 232 -16.81 0.64 6.10
N GLU A 233 -15.66 1.16 5.70
CA GLU A 233 -15.27 1.33 4.30
C GLU A 233 -13.95 0.60 4.08
N PHE A 234 -13.90 -0.29 3.09
CA PHE A 234 -12.67 -0.96 2.68
C PHE A 234 -12.18 -0.36 1.36
N ALA A 235 -10.88 -0.10 1.24
CA ALA A 235 -10.28 0.54 0.07
C ALA A 235 -10.43 -0.29 -1.22
N ALA A 236 -10.56 -1.61 -1.10
CA ALA A 236 -10.97 -2.51 -2.17
C ALA A 236 -11.80 -3.63 -1.57
N PRO A 237 -13.02 -3.91 -2.08
CA PRO A 237 -13.87 -4.99 -1.59
C PRO A 237 -13.23 -6.39 -1.74
N ASP A 238 -12.30 -6.52 -2.69
CA ASP A 238 -11.54 -7.72 -2.98
C ASP A 238 -10.04 -7.42 -2.88
N ALA A 239 -9.55 -7.06 -1.68
CA ALA A 239 -8.10 -6.96 -1.48
C ALA A 239 -7.46 -8.28 -1.93
N PRO A 240 -6.59 -8.29 -2.95
CA PRO A 240 -6.03 -9.53 -3.42
C PRO A 240 -5.31 -10.23 -2.29
N ALA A 241 -5.55 -11.52 -2.14
CA ALA A 241 -4.73 -12.36 -1.28
C ALA A 241 -3.24 -12.11 -1.62
N PRO A 242 -2.33 -12.17 -0.64
CA PRO A 242 -0.92 -11.91 -0.88
C PRO A 242 -0.46 -12.75 -2.08
N ARG A 243 0.02 -12.08 -3.12
CA ARG A 243 0.59 -12.77 -4.27
C ARG A 243 1.99 -13.20 -3.86
N PHE A 244 2.11 -14.45 -3.45
CA PHE A 244 3.41 -15.07 -3.26
C PHE A 244 4.09 -15.17 -4.62
N LEU A 245 5.09 -14.35 -4.87
CA LEU A 245 6.07 -14.61 -5.90
C LEU A 245 6.95 -15.74 -5.37
N SER A 246 6.66 -16.98 -5.75
CA SER A 246 7.56 -18.10 -5.47
C SER A 246 8.79 -17.92 -6.34
N TRP A 247 9.85 -17.35 -5.81
CA TRP A 247 11.14 -17.34 -6.46
C TRP A 247 11.67 -18.78 -6.43
N LYS A 248 11.87 -19.36 -7.59
CA LYS A 248 12.66 -20.59 -7.68
C LYS A 248 14.04 -20.27 -7.13
N LYS A 249 14.52 -21.05 -6.15
CA LYS A 249 15.88 -20.98 -5.60
C LYS A 249 16.88 -20.69 -6.71
N PHE A 250 17.60 -19.58 -6.61
CA PHE A 250 18.76 -19.35 -7.46
C PHE A 250 19.81 -20.40 -7.09
N PRO A 251 20.40 -21.09 -8.08
CA PRO A 251 21.43 -22.11 -7.82
C PRO A 251 22.83 -21.50 -7.65
N TYR A 252 22.94 -20.34 -6.97
CA TYR A 252 24.24 -19.74 -6.70
C TYR A 252 24.43 -19.65 -5.19
N ASP A 253 25.43 -20.41 -4.74
CA ASP A 253 26.01 -20.32 -3.42
C ASP A 253 26.85 -19.04 -3.39
N PHE A 254 26.49 -18.07 -2.56
CA PHE A 254 27.29 -16.89 -2.30
C PHE A 254 28.16 -17.17 -1.06
N SER A 255 29.06 -18.16 -1.15
CA SER A 255 30.13 -18.38 -0.17
C SER A 255 31.40 -17.66 -0.58
#